data_46269d68508fa70ce970e1c8e5cc3f8c
#
_entry.id   46269d68508fa70ce970e1c8e5cc3f8c
#
_cell.length_a   1.000
_cell.length_b   1.000
_cell.length_c   1.000
_cell.angle_alpha   90.00
_cell.angle_beta   90.00
_cell.angle_gamma   90.00
#
_symmetry.space_group_name_H-M   'P 1'
#
loop_
_entity.id
_entity.type
_entity.pdbx_description
1 polymer ?
#
loop_
_entity_poly.entity_id
_entity_poly.type
_entity_poly.pdbx_seq_one_letter_code
_entity_poly.pdbx_strand_id
1 'polypeptide(L)'
;GKEKDSDTAWRASHFKSEYLLLVAELEKINAQHVILINVPHVTIAPVARGVAKKVSPRSRYFPFYTRPWISDTQFNAAEDPNITDNQARAIDSAIDQYNELIATVVKQQRLAGKDWYVLDMAGVMDRAAARRYINDIAARPGWWTEYELPAALKALNPKPDSTFFLSTPQGRLQGGLFSLDGIHPTTIAYGLIAQEVINIMQLAKVPFYHNDGVTLRQGPVQVDFERLIRLDSLISKPPATLTSDMKTLGWLDEMGDFFGKLNPFS
;
A
#
# COMPACT_ATOMS: atom_id res chain seq x y z
N GLY A 1 8.98 23.26 13.57
CA GLY A 1 8.04 22.16 13.67
C GLY A 1 8.51 21.18 14.71
N LYS A 2 7.63 20.57 15.46
CA LYS A 2 7.96 19.56 16.46
C LYS A 2 8.62 18.38 15.76
N GLU A 3 9.77 17.95 16.27
CA GLU A 3 10.61 16.95 15.61
C GLU A 3 10.05 15.52 15.65
N LYS A 4 9.13 15.23 16.57
CA LYS A 4 8.41 13.97 16.73
C LYS A 4 6.97 14.29 17.14
N ASP A 5 6.10 14.49 16.17
CA ASP A 5 4.67 14.48 16.38
C ASP A 5 4.14 13.17 15.78
N SER A 6 3.28 12.47 16.51
CA SER A 6 2.69 11.20 16.06
C SER A 6 1.98 11.32 14.72
N ASP A 7 1.56 12.55 14.37
CA ASP A 7 0.72 12.83 13.21
C ASP A 7 1.52 13.37 12.00
N THR A 8 2.85 13.43 12.10
CA THR A 8 3.69 13.95 11.01
C THR A 8 4.71 12.90 10.52
N ALA A 9 5.00 12.93 9.22
CA ALA A 9 6.10 12.14 8.67
C ALA A 9 7.43 12.57 9.32
N TRP A 10 8.24 11.61 9.70
CA TRP A 10 9.54 11.89 10.30
C TRP A 10 10.47 12.58 9.31
N ARG A 11 11.30 13.48 9.79
CA ARG A 11 12.41 13.99 8.98
C ARG A 11 13.36 12.84 8.63
N ALA A 12 13.92 12.85 7.43
CA ALA A 12 14.86 11.82 6.99
C ALA A 12 16.06 11.63 7.95
N SER A 13 16.52 12.71 8.62
CA SER A 13 17.56 12.63 9.63
C SER A 13 17.15 11.82 10.86
N HIS A 14 15.92 11.99 11.35
CA HIS A 14 15.41 11.22 12.50
C HIS A 14 15.19 9.76 12.11
N PHE A 15 14.56 9.52 10.96
CA PHE A 15 14.42 8.16 10.44
C PHE A 15 15.79 7.47 10.37
N LYS A 16 16.80 8.17 9.82
CA LYS A 16 18.16 7.65 9.71
C LYS A 16 18.74 7.26 11.09
N SER A 17 18.61 8.15 12.09
CA SER A 17 19.16 7.89 13.43
C SER A 17 18.54 6.65 14.07
N GLU A 18 17.22 6.56 14.07
CA GLU A 18 16.48 5.45 14.66
C GLU A 18 16.67 4.14 13.88
N TYR A 19 16.68 4.24 12.54
CA TYR A 19 16.86 3.07 11.69
C TYR A 19 18.25 2.45 11.82
N LEU A 20 19.29 3.26 11.98
CA LEU A 20 20.65 2.76 12.22
C LEU A 20 20.80 2.09 13.59
N LEU A 21 20.07 2.54 14.60
CA LEU A 21 19.99 1.82 15.89
C LEU A 21 19.34 0.45 15.73
N LEU A 22 18.21 0.38 14.97
CA LEU A 22 17.56 -0.89 14.64
C LEU A 22 18.53 -1.83 13.89
N VAL A 23 19.26 -1.32 12.90
CA VAL A 23 20.25 -2.11 12.14
C VAL A 23 21.32 -2.68 13.05
N ALA A 24 21.84 -1.89 13.99
CA ALA A 24 22.83 -2.34 14.96
C ALA A 24 22.30 -3.48 15.87
N GLU A 25 21.00 -3.46 16.21
CA GLU A 25 20.39 -4.57 16.96
C GLU A 25 20.18 -5.81 16.07
N LEU A 26 19.75 -5.63 14.80
CA LEU A 26 19.62 -6.72 13.86
C LEU A 26 20.94 -7.45 13.60
N GLU A 27 22.06 -6.74 13.60
CA GLU A 27 23.39 -7.33 13.44
C GLU A 27 23.75 -8.30 14.58
N LYS A 28 23.23 -8.09 15.78
CA LYS A 28 23.47 -8.94 16.96
C LYS A 28 22.71 -10.27 16.90
N ILE A 29 21.63 -10.36 16.08
CA ILE A 29 20.79 -11.57 15.96
C ILE A 29 21.58 -12.72 15.29
N ASN A 30 22.63 -12.41 14.54
CA ASN A 30 23.43 -13.40 13.77
C ASN A 30 22.58 -14.26 12.84
N ALA A 31 21.56 -13.66 12.20
CA ALA A 31 20.73 -14.32 11.21
C ALA A 31 21.55 -14.60 9.93
N GLN A 32 21.36 -15.77 9.34
CA GLN A 32 22.03 -16.15 8.09
C GLN A 32 21.54 -15.25 6.93
N HIS A 33 20.23 -14.97 6.87
CA HIS A 33 19.59 -14.15 5.85
C HIS A 33 18.79 -13.05 6.52
N VAL A 34 18.83 -11.82 5.99
CA VAL A 34 18.03 -10.70 6.46
C VAL A 34 17.34 -10.05 5.28
N ILE A 35 16.04 -9.84 5.40
CA ILE A 35 15.23 -9.13 4.40
C ILE A 35 14.69 -7.86 5.05
N LEU A 36 15.11 -6.70 4.56
CA LEU A 36 14.56 -5.41 4.93
C LEU A 36 13.49 -5.01 3.92
N ILE A 37 12.36 -4.53 4.42
CA ILE A 37 11.25 -4.07 3.57
C ILE A 37 11.32 -2.56 3.48
N ASN A 38 11.29 -2.00 2.27
CA ASN A 38 11.19 -0.57 2.08
C ASN A 38 9.74 -0.08 2.24
N VAL A 39 9.56 1.23 2.42
CA VAL A 39 8.29 1.87 2.79
C VAL A 39 7.53 2.28 1.53
N PRO A 40 6.28 1.80 1.30
CA PRO A 40 5.45 2.27 0.20
C PRO A 40 5.02 3.73 0.38
N HIS A 41 4.76 4.43 -0.74
CA HIS A 41 4.11 5.73 -0.71
C HIS A 41 2.69 5.61 -0.16
N VAL A 42 2.39 6.33 0.91
CA VAL A 42 1.08 6.27 1.59
C VAL A 42 -0.06 6.83 0.73
N THR A 43 0.24 7.68 -0.24
CA THR A 43 -0.72 8.26 -1.19
C THR A 43 -1.22 7.27 -2.27
N ILE A 44 -0.73 6.02 -2.26
CA ILE A 44 -1.25 4.93 -3.09
C ILE A 44 -2.40 4.20 -2.38
N ALA A 45 -2.33 4.08 -1.06
CA ALA A 45 -3.35 3.41 -0.27
C ALA A 45 -4.72 4.11 -0.43
N PRO A 46 -5.81 3.36 -0.64
CA PRO A 46 -7.11 3.94 -0.95
C PRO A 46 -7.71 4.81 0.15
N VAL A 47 -7.23 4.71 1.39
CA VAL A 47 -7.59 5.65 2.48
C VAL A 47 -7.24 7.10 2.13
N ALA A 48 -6.21 7.32 1.33
CA ALA A 48 -5.82 8.62 0.80
C ALA A 48 -6.38 8.79 -0.63
N ARG A 49 -7.70 8.94 -0.75
CA ARG A 49 -8.36 9.10 -2.05
C ARG A 49 -8.03 10.46 -2.66
N GLY A 50 -7.39 10.49 -3.82
CA GLY A 50 -7.20 11.72 -4.59
C GLY A 50 -8.53 12.30 -5.10
N VAL A 51 -8.69 13.62 -5.04
CA VAL A 51 -9.90 14.36 -5.42
C VAL A 51 -9.77 14.92 -6.82
N ALA A 52 -10.85 14.86 -7.59
CA ALA A 52 -11.00 15.42 -8.93
C ALA A 52 -9.95 14.89 -9.95
N LYS A 53 -9.51 15.75 -10.86
CA LYS A 53 -8.46 15.44 -11.83
C LYS A 53 -7.09 15.71 -11.25
N LYS A 54 -6.07 15.02 -11.73
CA LYS A 54 -4.67 15.28 -11.35
C LYS A 54 -4.26 16.73 -11.65
N VAL A 55 -3.31 17.24 -10.88
CA VAL A 55 -2.84 18.64 -10.96
C VAL A 55 -2.35 19.05 -12.33
N SER A 56 -1.87 18.10 -13.14
CA SER A 56 -1.50 18.31 -14.55
C SER A 56 -1.50 16.99 -15.30
N PRO A 57 -1.58 16.99 -16.65
CA PRO A 57 -1.28 15.81 -17.47
C PRO A 57 0.11 15.27 -17.10
N ARG A 58 0.25 13.95 -17.01
CA ARG A 58 1.47 13.23 -16.58
C ARG A 58 1.82 13.34 -15.09
N SER A 59 1.07 14.08 -14.29
CA SER A 59 1.26 14.07 -12.84
C SER A 59 0.73 12.76 -12.24
N ARG A 60 1.40 12.27 -11.19
CA ARG A 60 0.88 11.21 -10.34
C ARG A 60 0.03 11.74 -9.18
N TYR A 61 -0.03 13.05 -8.98
CA TYR A 61 -0.65 13.71 -7.85
C TYR A 61 -1.98 14.36 -8.19
N PHE A 62 -2.89 14.33 -7.20
CA PHE A 62 -4.18 15.03 -7.19
C PHE A 62 -4.05 16.34 -6.40
N PRO A 63 -4.88 17.37 -6.66
CA PRO A 63 -4.85 18.63 -5.90
C PRO A 63 -5.01 18.44 -4.40
N PHE A 64 -5.88 17.50 -4.03
CA PHE A 64 -6.16 17.12 -2.65
C PHE A 64 -6.30 15.61 -2.53
N TYR A 65 -6.09 15.10 -1.31
CA TYR A 65 -6.37 13.73 -0.90
C TYR A 65 -7.24 13.77 0.34
N THR A 66 -8.31 12.99 0.35
CA THR A 66 -9.28 12.92 1.43
C THR A 66 -9.74 11.50 1.68
N ARG A 67 -10.70 11.32 2.56
CA ARG A 67 -11.28 10.02 2.91
C ARG A 67 -12.01 9.37 1.73
N PRO A 68 -12.02 8.05 1.61
CA PRO A 68 -12.57 7.35 0.44
C PRO A 68 -14.09 7.51 0.26
N TRP A 69 -14.86 7.83 1.31
CA TRP A 69 -16.31 8.02 1.26
C TRP A 69 -16.72 9.43 0.86
N ILE A 70 -15.83 10.42 0.92
CA ILE A 70 -16.12 11.79 0.46
C ILE A 70 -15.97 11.80 -1.06
N SER A 71 -17.06 12.02 -1.80
CA SER A 71 -17.03 12.08 -3.27
C SER A 71 -16.43 13.39 -3.77
N ASP A 72 -16.08 13.44 -5.07
CA ASP A 72 -15.54 14.67 -5.68
C ASP A 72 -16.54 15.84 -5.66
N THR A 73 -17.84 15.55 -5.66
CA THR A 73 -18.92 16.55 -5.63
C THR A 73 -19.24 17.04 -4.22
N GLN A 74 -18.92 16.26 -3.20
CA GLN A 74 -19.15 16.58 -1.80
C GLN A 74 -17.92 17.25 -1.15
N PHE A 75 -16.73 17.03 -1.72
CA PHE A 75 -15.49 17.50 -1.13
C PHE A 75 -15.42 19.03 -1.01
N ASN A 76 -15.14 19.49 0.22
CA ASN A 76 -14.87 20.88 0.55
C ASN A 76 -13.51 21.00 1.26
N ALA A 77 -12.52 21.59 0.59
CA ALA A 77 -11.16 21.70 1.13
C ALA A 77 -11.04 22.52 2.43
N ALA A 78 -12.03 23.34 2.76
CA ALA A 78 -12.05 24.15 3.99
C ALA A 78 -12.61 23.39 5.21
N GLU A 79 -13.36 22.32 4.99
CA GLU A 79 -14.13 21.59 6.01
C GLU A 79 -13.68 20.13 6.14
N ASP A 80 -13.43 19.48 5.02
CA ASP A 80 -13.05 18.07 5.02
C ASP A 80 -11.59 17.87 5.41
N PRO A 81 -11.29 16.77 6.15
CA PRO A 81 -9.91 16.35 6.38
C PRO A 81 -9.20 16.08 5.05
N ASN A 82 -8.13 16.81 4.79
CA ASN A 82 -7.39 16.63 3.54
C ASN A 82 -5.90 16.92 3.69
N ILE A 83 -5.12 16.45 2.72
CA ILE A 83 -3.77 16.92 2.44
C ILE A 83 -3.70 17.42 1.00
N THR A 84 -2.93 18.48 0.79
CA THR A 84 -2.70 19.07 -0.54
C THR A 84 -1.69 18.25 -1.34
N ASP A 85 -1.58 18.51 -2.66
CA ASP A 85 -0.55 17.91 -3.52
C ASP A 85 0.87 18.23 -3.03
N ASN A 86 1.13 19.43 -2.52
CA ASN A 86 2.43 19.80 -1.98
C ASN A 86 2.78 18.98 -0.73
N GLN A 87 1.81 18.76 0.17
CA GLN A 87 2.01 17.90 1.33
C GLN A 87 2.21 16.44 0.92
N ALA A 88 1.43 15.93 -0.04
CA ALA A 88 1.58 14.58 -0.57
C ALA A 88 2.98 14.37 -1.21
N ARG A 89 3.48 15.35 -1.97
CA ARG A 89 4.85 15.33 -2.53
C ARG A 89 5.91 15.34 -1.45
N ALA A 90 5.73 16.15 -0.40
CA ALA A 90 6.68 16.22 0.70
C ALA A 90 6.75 14.89 1.46
N ILE A 91 5.60 14.22 1.68
CA ILE A 91 5.52 12.89 2.31
C ILE A 91 6.21 11.84 1.42
N ASP A 92 5.86 11.78 0.14
CA ASP A 92 6.47 10.82 -0.80
C ASP A 92 8.00 11.04 -0.88
N SER A 93 8.47 12.30 -0.92
CA SER A 93 9.91 12.62 -0.93
C SER A 93 10.62 12.21 0.37
N ALA A 94 9.97 12.31 1.51
CA ALA A 94 10.53 11.80 2.78
C ALA A 94 10.66 10.28 2.73
N ILE A 95 9.63 9.59 2.23
CA ILE A 95 9.63 8.12 2.06
C ILE A 95 10.73 7.68 1.09
N ASP A 96 10.93 8.39 -0.03
CA ASP A 96 12.02 8.11 -0.98
C ASP A 96 13.38 8.16 -0.27
N GLN A 97 13.62 9.17 0.59
CA GLN A 97 14.85 9.27 1.38
C GLN A 97 15.00 8.13 2.40
N TYR A 98 13.91 7.67 3.02
CA TYR A 98 13.95 6.48 3.89
C TYR A 98 14.35 5.24 3.09
N ASN A 99 13.79 5.07 1.90
CA ASN A 99 14.05 3.92 1.03
C ASN A 99 15.49 3.91 0.49
N GLU A 100 16.04 5.08 0.17
CA GLU A 100 17.47 5.22 -0.18
C GLU A 100 18.39 4.79 0.98
N LEU A 101 18.04 5.15 2.22
CA LEU A 101 18.79 4.70 3.39
C LEU A 101 18.71 3.18 3.56
N ILE A 102 17.52 2.59 3.46
CA ILE A 102 17.32 1.14 3.57
C ILE A 102 18.17 0.40 2.51
N ALA A 103 18.11 0.85 1.26
CA ALA A 103 18.90 0.28 0.18
C ALA A 103 20.41 0.43 0.41
N THR A 104 20.84 1.58 0.93
CA THR A 104 22.24 1.86 1.28
C THR A 104 22.75 0.92 2.38
N VAL A 105 21.95 0.71 3.43
CA VAL A 105 22.27 -0.23 4.53
C VAL A 105 22.46 -1.64 3.97
N VAL A 106 21.50 -2.14 3.18
CA VAL A 106 21.61 -3.48 2.59
C VAL A 106 22.85 -3.59 1.70
N LYS A 107 23.12 -2.59 0.87
CA LYS A 107 24.33 -2.55 0.03
C LYS A 107 25.60 -2.64 0.87
N GLN A 108 25.71 -1.90 1.98
CA GLN A 108 26.87 -1.93 2.88
C GLN A 108 27.02 -3.30 3.53
N GLN A 109 25.94 -3.90 4.02
CA GLN A 109 25.99 -5.23 4.63
C GLN A 109 26.42 -6.32 3.61
N ARG A 110 25.93 -6.23 2.37
CA ARG A 110 26.38 -7.13 1.30
C ARG A 110 27.85 -6.96 0.94
N LEU A 111 28.35 -5.73 0.90
CA LEU A 111 29.79 -5.46 0.72
C LEU A 111 30.65 -6.00 1.87
N ALA A 112 30.09 -6.07 3.07
CA ALA A 112 30.70 -6.72 4.23
C ALA A 112 30.55 -8.27 4.24
N GLY A 113 30.02 -8.86 3.16
CA GLY A 113 29.87 -10.31 3.02
C GLY A 113 28.64 -10.90 3.69
N LYS A 114 27.72 -10.08 4.20
CA LYS A 114 26.46 -10.54 4.81
C LYS A 114 25.38 -10.75 3.77
N ASP A 115 24.49 -11.70 4.00
CA ASP A 115 23.42 -12.09 3.07
C ASP A 115 22.13 -11.31 3.38
N TRP A 116 22.15 -10.01 3.04
CA TRP A 116 21.06 -9.06 3.25
C TRP A 116 20.37 -8.69 1.95
N TYR A 117 19.05 -8.52 1.98
CA TYR A 117 18.19 -8.22 0.83
C TYR A 117 17.24 -7.07 1.13
N VAL A 118 16.77 -6.39 0.07
CA VAL A 118 15.63 -5.47 0.13
C VAL A 118 14.43 -6.15 -0.51
N LEU A 119 13.30 -6.15 0.18
CA LEU A 119 12.00 -6.35 -0.45
C LEU A 119 11.49 -4.97 -0.91
N ASP A 120 11.45 -4.77 -2.23
CA ASP A 120 10.99 -3.51 -2.84
C ASP A 120 9.46 -3.40 -2.84
N MET A 121 8.88 -3.24 -1.64
CA MET A 121 7.43 -3.09 -1.47
C MET A 121 6.94 -1.75 -2.05
N ALA A 122 7.76 -0.70 -2.03
CA ALA A 122 7.46 0.57 -2.67
C ALA A 122 7.25 0.40 -4.18
N GLY A 123 8.16 -0.31 -4.86
CA GLY A 123 8.04 -0.63 -6.27
C GLY A 123 6.87 -1.57 -6.60
N VAL A 124 6.58 -2.56 -5.75
CA VAL A 124 5.39 -3.42 -5.88
C VAL A 124 4.12 -2.57 -5.84
N MET A 125 4.00 -1.67 -4.85
CA MET A 125 2.85 -0.79 -4.70
C MET A 125 2.72 0.22 -5.84
N ASP A 126 3.80 0.83 -6.29
CA ASP A 126 3.78 1.75 -7.45
C ASP A 126 3.33 1.04 -8.74
N ARG A 127 3.75 -0.22 -8.95
CA ARG A 127 3.31 -1.02 -10.10
C ARG A 127 1.86 -1.47 -10.00
N ALA A 128 1.31 -1.59 -8.78
CA ALA A 128 -0.09 -1.93 -8.51
C ALA A 128 -1.00 -0.69 -8.33
N ALA A 129 -0.46 0.53 -8.47
CA ALA A 129 -1.16 1.78 -8.15
C ALA A 129 -2.22 2.14 -9.20
N ALA A 130 -3.47 1.69 -8.99
CA ALA A 130 -4.57 1.86 -9.92
C ALA A 130 -4.81 3.33 -10.30
N ARG A 131 -5.06 4.19 -9.33
CA ARG A 131 -5.37 5.62 -9.58
C ARG A 131 -4.16 6.42 -10.01
N ARG A 132 -2.96 5.99 -9.65
CA ARG A 132 -1.71 6.70 -9.97
C ARG A 132 -1.30 6.44 -11.42
N TYR A 133 -1.33 5.16 -11.87
CA TYR A 133 -0.75 4.74 -13.13
C TYR A 133 -1.59 3.77 -13.97
N ILE A 134 -2.31 2.79 -13.37
CA ILE A 134 -3.04 1.79 -14.16
C ILE A 134 -4.15 2.47 -14.96
N ASN A 135 -4.94 3.31 -14.29
CA ASN A 135 -6.08 4.02 -14.88
C ASN A 135 -5.69 5.33 -15.60
N ASP A 136 -4.40 5.68 -15.62
CA ASP A 136 -3.89 6.90 -16.26
C ASP A 136 -2.57 6.64 -16.97
N ILE A 137 -2.68 6.24 -18.23
CA ILE A 137 -1.51 5.90 -19.06
C ILE A 137 -0.59 7.10 -19.23
N ALA A 138 -1.12 8.33 -19.30
CA ALA A 138 -0.31 9.54 -19.48
C ALA A 138 0.59 9.85 -18.28
N ALA A 139 0.23 9.38 -17.09
CA ALA A 139 1.02 9.59 -15.88
C ALA A 139 2.15 8.57 -15.69
N ARG A 140 2.20 7.51 -16.52
CA ARG A 140 3.21 6.44 -16.38
C ARG A 140 4.60 6.96 -16.70
N PRO A 141 5.57 6.86 -15.77
CA PRO A 141 6.96 7.12 -16.10
C PRO A 141 7.51 6.02 -17.03
N GLY A 142 8.58 6.33 -17.75
CA GLY A 142 9.15 5.41 -18.76
C GLY A 142 9.64 4.06 -18.22
N TRP A 143 9.95 4.00 -16.92
CA TRP A 143 10.37 2.76 -16.24
C TRP A 143 9.19 1.91 -15.73
N TRP A 144 7.95 2.46 -15.71
CA TRP A 144 6.82 1.81 -15.07
C TRP A 144 6.26 0.66 -15.90
N THR A 145 6.01 -0.46 -15.24
CA THR A 145 5.28 -1.60 -15.77
C THR A 145 4.24 -2.04 -14.73
N GLU A 146 3.08 -2.48 -15.19
CA GLU A 146 2.04 -3.00 -14.28
C GLU A 146 2.54 -4.22 -13.51
N TYR A 147 2.15 -4.31 -12.24
CA TYR A 147 2.44 -5.49 -11.43
C TYR A 147 1.75 -6.73 -12.01
N GLU A 148 2.54 -7.78 -12.24
CA GLU A 148 2.05 -9.03 -12.80
C GLU A 148 1.34 -9.86 -11.74
N LEU A 149 0.00 -9.78 -11.70
CA LEU A 149 -0.79 -10.59 -10.77
C LEU A 149 -0.69 -12.08 -11.14
N PRO A 150 -0.69 -13.00 -10.15
CA PRO A 150 -0.84 -14.44 -10.38
C PRO A 150 -2.09 -14.77 -11.19
N ALA A 151 -2.01 -15.86 -11.97
CA ALA A 151 -3.08 -16.26 -12.90
C ALA A 151 -4.47 -16.37 -12.22
N ALA A 152 -4.52 -16.95 -11.02
CA ALA A 152 -5.76 -17.09 -10.25
C ALA A 152 -6.39 -15.73 -9.91
N LEU A 153 -5.58 -14.71 -9.59
CA LEU A 153 -6.08 -13.35 -9.30
C LEU A 153 -6.48 -12.61 -10.59
N LYS A 154 -5.75 -12.81 -11.68
CA LYS A 154 -6.13 -12.25 -12.99
C LYS A 154 -7.47 -12.77 -13.50
N ALA A 155 -7.85 -14.00 -13.17
CA ALA A 155 -9.11 -14.63 -13.57
C ALA A 155 -10.33 -14.09 -12.82
N LEU A 156 -10.14 -13.33 -11.73
CA LEU A 156 -11.24 -12.73 -11.00
C LEU A 156 -11.89 -11.59 -11.81
N ASN A 157 -13.21 -11.47 -11.72
CA ASN A 157 -13.96 -10.40 -12.35
C ASN A 157 -14.80 -9.63 -11.31
N PRO A 158 -14.52 -8.31 -11.13
CA PRO A 158 -13.39 -7.56 -11.70
C PRO A 158 -12.03 -8.06 -11.18
N LYS A 159 -10.95 -7.83 -11.95
CA LYS A 159 -9.57 -8.06 -11.49
C LYS A 159 -9.31 -7.25 -10.21
N PRO A 160 -8.66 -7.80 -9.17
CA PRO A 160 -8.33 -7.03 -7.96
C PRO A 160 -7.38 -5.88 -8.28
N ASP A 161 -7.63 -4.74 -7.67
CA ASP A 161 -6.82 -3.53 -7.81
C ASP A 161 -6.64 -2.80 -6.48
N SER A 162 -5.84 -1.72 -6.47
CA SER A 162 -5.55 -0.89 -5.31
C SER A 162 -6.54 0.26 -5.09
N THR A 163 -7.72 0.24 -5.71
CA THR A 163 -8.78 1.20 -5.40
C THR A 163 -9.50 0.84 -4.10
N PHE A 164 -10.26 1.78 -3.55
CA PHE A 164 -11.08 1.48 -2.38
C PHE A 164 -12.11 0.40 -2.73
N PHE A 165 -12.33 -0.52 -1.80
CA PHE A 165 -13.22 -1.64 -2.00
C PHE A 165 -14.68 -1.18 -2.10
N LEU A 166 -15.35 -1.54 -3.18
CA LEU A 166 -16.79 -1.32 -3.37
C LEU A 166 -17.48 -2.59 -3.84
N SER A 167 -18.71 -2.80 -3.37
CA SER A 167 -19.53 -3.96 -3.71
C SER A 167 -21.01 -3.66 -3.66
N THR A 168 -21.80 -4.50 -4.33
CA THR A 168 -23.26 -4.49 -4.39
C THR A 168 -23.79 -5.91 -4.19
N PRO A 169 -25.12 -6.12 -4.18
CA PRO A 169 -25.70 -7.47 -4.17
C PRO A 169 -25.23 -8.37 -5.35
N GLN A 170 -24.73 -7.77 -6.43
CA GLN A 170 -24.21 -8.49 -7.58
C GLN A 170 -22.72 -8.89 -7.42
N GLY A 171 -22.07 -8.44 -6.34
CA GLY A 171 -20.69 -8.76 -6.03
C GLY A 171 -19.76 -7.54 -5.95
N ARG A 172 -18.47 -7.79 -5.97
CA ARG A 172 -17.42 -6.75 -5.92
C ARG A 172 -17.42 -5.94 -7.23
N LEU A 173 -17.32 -4.61 -7.11
CA LEU A 173 -17.26 -3.68 -8.24
C LEU A 173 -15.82 -3.23 -8.54
N GLN A 174 -14.99 -3.05 -7.51
CA GLN A 174 -13.60 -2.59 -7.61
C GLN A 174 -12.83 -2.92 -6.33
N GLY A 175 -11.53 -2.62 -6.31
CA GLY A 175 -10.66 -2.88 -5.16
C GLY A 175 -10.31 -4.36 -5.00
N GLY A 176 -10.04 -4.77 -3.78
CA GLY A 176 -9.76 -6.15 -3.41
C GLY A 176 -8.32 -6.41 -2.99
N LEU A 177 -7.39 -5.47 -3.19
CA LEU A 177 -6.06 -5.55 -2.60
C LEU A 177 -5.99 -4.91 -1.20
N PHE A 178 -6.89 -3.97 -0.91
CA PHE A 178 -7.01 -3.36 0.42
C PHE A 178 -8.33 -3.72 1.08
N SER A 179 -8.31 -3.82 2.40
CA SER A 179 -9.48 -4.07 3.24
C SER A 179 -10.38 -2.83 3.31
N LEU A 180 -11.48 -2.93 4.09
CA LEU A 180 -12.49 -1.86 4.19
C LEU A 180 -11.99 -0.59 4.88
N ASP A 181 -10.86 -0.63 5.57
CA ASP A 181 -10.21 0.56 6.12
C ASP A 181 -9.36 1.31 5.10
N GLY A 182 -9.13 0.71 3.92
CA GLY A 182 -8.33 1.29 2.85
C GLY A 182 -6.82 1.36 3.14
N ILE A 183 -6.33 0.67 4.18
CA ILE A 183 -4.92 0.66 4.60
C ILE A 183 -4.35 -0.76 4.61
N HIS A 184 -5.02 -1.67 5.33
CA HIS A 184 -4.52 -3.03 5.49
C HIS A 184 -4.76 -3.86 4.24
N PRO A 185 -3.79 -4.71 3.86
CA PRO A 185 -3.99 -5.67 2.77
C PRO A 185 -5.11 -6.67 3.08
N THR A 186 -5.81 -7.13 2.04
CA THR A 186 -6.71 -8.29 2.12
C THR A 186 -5.92 -9.61 2.22
N THR A 187 -6.60 -10.73 2.44
CA THR A 187 -5.96 -12.05 2.47
C THR A 187 -5.20 -12.34 1.17
N ILE A 188 -5.78 -12.04 0.02
CA ILE A 188 -5.09 -12.24 -1.27
C ILE A 188 -3.89 -11.30 -1.43
N ALA A 189 -3.96 -10.06 -0.93
CA ALA A 189 -2.87 -9.12 -1.01
C ALA A 189 -1.72 -9.49 -0.05
N TYR A 190 -2.01 -10.00 1.14
CA TYR A 190 -0.99 -10.62 2.00
C TYR A 190 -0.32 -11.82 1.30
N GLY A 191 -1.09 -12.57 0.49
CA GLY A 191 -0.53 -13.63 -0.37
C GLY A 191 0.48 -13.08 -1.39
N LEU A 192 0.22 -11.91 -2.00
CA LEU A 192 1.18 -11.25 -2.90
C LEU A 192 2.45 -10.86 -2.16
N ILE A 193 2.32 -10.24 -0.98
CA ILE A 193 3.48 -9.89 -0.13
C ILE A 193 4.28 -11.15 0.24
N ALA A 194 3.60 -12.21 0.65
CA ALA A 194 4.25 -13.48 0.98
C ALA A 194 4.99 -14.08 -0.23
N GLN A 195 4.41 -13.99 -1.44
CA GLN A 195 5.09 -14.46 -2.65
C GLN A 195 6.36 -13.66 -2.93
N GLU A 196 6.35 -12.33 -2.76
CA GLU A 196 7.56 -11.51 -2.93
C GLU A 196 8.64 -11.85 -1.89
N VAL A 197 8.27 -12.12 -0.64
CA VAL A 197 9.21 -12.63 0.39
C VAL A 197 9.77 -13.98 -0.03
N ILE A 198 8.93 -14.92 -0.46
CA ILE A 198 9.34 -16.27 -0.93
C ILE A 198 10.30 -16.14 -2.11
N ASN A 199 10.05 -15.23 -3.05
CA ASN A 199 10.93 -15.00 -4.19
C ASN A 199 12.34 -14.60 -3.74
N ILE A 200 12.46 -13.74 -2.73
CA ILE A 200 13.75 -13.33 -2.15
C ILE A 200 14.39 -14.51 -1.39
N MET A 201 13.62 -15.27 -0.62
CA MET A 201 14.12 -16.44 0.09
C MET A 201 14.68 -17.49 -0.89
N GLN A 202 14.02 -17.70 -2.03
CA GLN A 202 14.51 -18.58 -3.10
C GLN A 202 15.80 -18.02 -3.73
N LEU A 203 15.88 -16.72 -3.96
CA LEU A 203 17.10 -16.05 -4.42
C LEU A 203 18.25 -16.24 -3.42
N ALA A 204 17.95 -16.17 -2.12
CA ALA A 204 18.88 -16.43 -1.02
C ALA A 204 19.20 -17.92 -0.83
N LYS A 205 18.61 -18.81 -1.63
CA LYS A 205 18.76 -20.27 -1.53
C LYS A 205 18.34 -20.85 -0.17
N VAL A 206 17.38 -20.21 0.48
CA VAL A 206 16.77 -20.73 1.72
C VAL A 206 16.09 -22.06 1.40
N PRO A 207 16.38 -23.14 2.14
CA PRO A 207 15.71 -24.41 1.93
C PRO A 207 14.27 -24.39 2.42
N PHE A 208 13.35 -24.88 1.59
CA PHE A 208 11.94 -25.04 1.97
C PHE A 208 11.64 -26.52 2.21
N TYR A 209 10.95 -26.81 3.31
CA TYR A 209 10.58 -28.17 3.69
C TYR A 209 9.08 -28.40 3.57
N HIS A 210 8.67 -29.64 3.42
CA HIS A 210 7.29 -30.06 3.61
C HIS A 210 6.87 -29.93 5.08
N ASN A 211 5.58 -30.15 5.37
CA ASN A 211 5.03 -29.98 6.72
C ASN A 211 5.63 -30.96 7.76
N ASP A 212 6.36 -31.97 7.31
CA ASP A 212 7.12 -32.89 8.17
C ASP A 212 8.40 -32.25 8.75
N GLY A 213 8.79 -31.06 8.23
CA GLY A 213 9.97 -30.32 8.66
C GLY A 213 11.31 -30.94 8.24
N VAL A 214 11.30 -32.06 7.49
CA VAL A 214 12.50 -32.86 7.14
C VAL A 214 12.64 -33.02 5.62
N THR A 215 11.56 -33.30 4.91
CA THR A 215 11.58 -33.54 3.48
C THR A 215 11.70 -32.21 2.72
N LEU A 216 12.83 -32.05 2.00
CA LEU A 216 13.09 -30.86 1.20
C LEU A 216 12.11 -30.76 0.03
N ARG A 217 11.48 -29.61 -0.15
CA ARG A 217 10.64 -29.31 -1.33
C ARG A 217 11.51 -29.22 -2.57
N GLN A 218 11.04 -29.83 -3.65
CA GLN A 218 11.67 -29.76 -4.96
C GLN A 218 10.95 -28.69 -5.81
N GLY A 219 11.71 -27.86 -6.52
CA GLY A 219 11.20 -26.80 -7.38
C GLY A 219 10.79 -25.53 -6.64
N PRO A 220 10.29 -24.53 -7.37
CA PRO A 220 9.93 -23.22 -6.81
C PRO A 220 8.71 -23.33 -5.89
N VAL A 221 8.79 -22.68 -4.72
CA VAL A 221 7.67 -22.56 -3.81
C VAL A 221 6.80 -21.39 -4.24
N GLN A 222 5.50 -21.59 -4.27
CA GLN A 222 4.52 -20.58 -4.65
C GLN A 222 3.35 -20.57 -3.66
N VAL A 223 2.75 -19.40 -3.50
CA VAL A 223 1.53 -19.22 -2.71
C VAL A 223 0.33 -19.81 -3.46
N ASP A 224 -0.49 -20.59 -2.77
CA ASP A 224 -1.76 -21.11 -3.30
C ASP A 224 -2.83 -20.02 -3.30
N PHE A 225 -2.85 -19.22 -4.37
CA PHE A 225 -3.81 -18.12 -4.52
C PHE A 225 -5.25 -18.61 -4.68
N GLU A 226 -5.52 -19.78 -5.22
CA GLU A 226 -6.88 -20.33 -5.27
C GLU A 226 -7.43 -20.61 -3.87
N ARG A 227 -6.59 -21.11 -2.98
CA ARG A 227 -6.96 -21.28 -1.58
C ARG A 227 -7.19 -19.93 -0.91
N LEU A 228 -6.31 -18.94 -1.12
CA LEU A 228 -6.45 -17.62 -0.53
C LEU A 228 -7.73 -16.90 -1.00
N ILE A 229 -8.09 -17.00 -2.28
CA ILE A 229 -9.36 -16.48 -2.83
C ILE A 229 -10.55 -17.05 -2.07
N ARG A 230 -10.57 -18.36 -1.81
CA ARG A 230 -11.66 -19.00 -1.04
C ARG A 230 -11.73 -18.55 0.41
N LEU A 231 -10.58 -18.26 1.02
CA LEU A 231 -10.47 -17.81 2.42
C LEU A 231 -10.71 -16.32 2.59
N ASP A 232 -10.52 -15.52 1.55
CA ASP A 232 -10.74 -14.07 1.59
C ASP A 232 -12.23 -13.77 1.50
N SER A 233 -12.83 -13.37 2.62
CA SER A 233 -14.27 -13.10 2.69
C SER A 233 -14.70 -11.90 1.82
N LEU A 234 -13.82 -10.91 1.61
CA LEU A 234 -14.11 -9.77 0.74
C LEU A 234 -14.15 -10.18 -0.74
N ILE A 235 -13.41 -11.23 -1.11
CA ILE A 235 -13.40 -11.75 -2.47
C ILE A 235 -14.48 -12.82 -2.68
N SER A 236 -14.59 -13.78 -1.75
CA SER A 236 -15.50 -14.93 -1.90
C SER A 236 -16.95 -14.63 -1.54
N LYS A 237 -17.18 -13.67 -0.62
CA LYS A 237 -18.51 -13.27 -0.12
C LYS A 237 -18.54 -11.75 0.18
N PRO A 238 -18.40 -10.90 -0.84
CA PRO A 238 -18.35 -9.45 -0.64
C PRO A 238 -19.64 -8.93 0.01
N PRO A 239 -19.56 -7.90 0.89
CA PRO A 239 -20.73 -7.27 1.50
C PRO A 239 -21.68 -6.73 0.41
N ALA A 240 -22.99 -6.98 0.56
CA ALA A 240 -23.97 -6.62 -0.47
C ALA A 240 -24.27 -5.10 -0.53
N THR A 241 -24.05 -4.37 0.56
CA THR A 241 -24.51 -2.98 0.75
C THR A 241 -23.40 -1.94 0.78
N LEU A 242 -22.13 -2.33 0.66
CA LEU A 242 -21.00 -1.43 0.94
C LEU A 242 -21.04 -0.14 0.11
N THR A 243 -21.40 -0.22 -1.16
CA THR A 243 -21.50 0.98 -2.02
C THR A 243 -22.59 1.95 -1.54
N SER A 244 -23.73 1.45 -1.05
CA SER A 244 -24.78 2.28 -0.46
C SER A 244 -24.39 2.83 0.89
N ASP A 245 -23.70 2.02 1.70
CA ASP A 245 -23.24 2.42 3.03
C ASP A 245 -22.19 3.55 2.92
N MET A 246 -21.29 3.48 1.95
CA MET A 246 -20.31 4.54 1.66
C MET A 246 -20.98 5.83 1.22
N LYS A 247 -22.04 5.77 0.40
CA LYS A 247 -22.83 6.97 0.02
C LYS A 247 -23.53 7.57 1.23
N THR A 248 -24.04 6.73 2.13
CA THR A 248 -24.67 7.17 3.38
C THR A 248 -23.65 7.85 4.29
N LEU A 249 -22.45 7.30 4.43
CA LEU A 249 -21.36 7.93 5.20
C LEU A 249 -20.97 9.30 4.64
N GLY A 250 -20.84 9.43 3.32
CA GLY A 250 -20.57 10.72 2.67
C GLY A 250 -21.68 11.74 2.91
N TRP A 251 -22.94 11.31 2.86
CA TRP A 251 -24.08 12.18 3.18
C TRP A 251 -24.10 12.59 4.67
N LEU A 252 -23.78 11.68 5.60
CA LEU A 252 -23.69 12.00 7.02
C LEU A 252 -22.54 12.96 7.33
N ASP A 253 -21.42 12.85 6.64
CA ASP A 253 -20.27 13.77 6.74
C ASP A 253 -20.70 15.20 6.33
N GLU A 254 -21.37 15.34 5.17
CA GLU A 254 -21.91 16.60 4.66
C GLU A 254 -22.96 17.23 5.60
N MET A 255 -23.83 16.39 6.21
CA MET A 255 -24.79 16.86 7.21
C MET A 255 -24.09 17.32 8.50
N GLY A 256 -23.02 16.63 8.92
CA GLY A 256 -22.20 17.03 10.07
C GLY A 256 -21.58 18.43 9.88
N ASP A 257 -21.03 18.68 8.70
CA ASP A 257 -20.46 19.99 8.34
C ASP A 257 -21.52 21.09 8.32
N PHE A 258 -22.73 20.79 7.80
CA PHE A 258 -23.85 21.73 7.81
C PHE A 258 -24.29 22.10 9.23
N PHE A 259 -24.40 21.13 10.13
CA PHE A 259 -24.78 21.39 11.53
C PHE A 259 -23.64 22.06 12.31
N GLY A 260 -22.38 21.78 12.00
CA GLY A 260 -21.23 22.49 12.56
C GLY A 260 -21.27 23.99 12.30
N LYS A 261 -21.66 24.40 11.07
CA LYS A 261 -21.84 25.80 10.70
C LYS A 261 -22.99 26.51 11.42
N LEU A 262 -24.00 25.76 11.86
CA LEU A 262 -25.14 26.31 12.60
C LEU A 262 -24.87 26.44 14.09
N ASN A 263 -23.73 25.98 14.59
CA ASN A 263 -23.35 26.10 15.99
C ASN A 263 -22.69 27.50 16.25
N PRO A 264 -23.35 28.45 16.92
CA PRO A 264 -22.84 29.79 17.14
C PRO A 264 -21.68 29.84 18.17
N PHE A 265 -21.20 28.69 18.67
CA PHE A 265 -20.16 28.57 19.68
C PHE A 265 -18.88 27.85 19.19
N SER A 266 -18.70 27.67 17.87
CA SER A 266 -17.48 27.16 17.26
C SER A 266 -16.51 28.26 16.85
#